data_fb5249c29d3b7acfec8bbdd35ea9aaa3
#
_entry.id   fb5249c29d3b7acfec8bbdd35ea9aaa3
#
_cell.length_a   1.000
_cell.length_b   1.000
_cell.length_c   1.000
_cell.angle_alpha   90.00
_cell.angle_beta   90.00
_cell.angle_gamma   90.00
#
_symmetry.space_group_name_H-M   'P 1'
#
loop_
_entity.id
_entity.type
_entity.pdbx_description
1 polymer ?
#
loop_
_entity_poly.entity_id
_entity_poly.type
_entity_poly.pdbx_seq_one_letter_code
_entity_poly.pdbx_strand_id
1 'polypeptide(L)'
;MSSSSNKFQAILQKYIKKFDDENKHSETHDAVIDGVKYFIKVVGKTKKEHMKNEIKSLHDLADIFPMYHNYFVDSAEDKDHCAILLRYIEGEDLKCLLDKKCTKNMVMCLYRMLFTKLQMFHDQRITHGDVKPQNFYSYIDPKDGMVKLKLIDTETCTFHKTLQKIDDIKRLRSLYYYLPDNPRSSTFFKNKDEAFVFFRYLDHYSLACFMLYLLKPDVYKMLQSNGYKEDDKNPWRMSAKDLHSPYDYVDKEASDLEHALHYVFKYIPSEKTYREDLPKFSDEKLAGFLFK
;
A
#
# COMPACT_ATOMS: atom_id res chain seq x y z
N MET A 1 10.88 -31.90 8.61
CA MET A 1 11.00 -30.44 8.86
C MET A 1 12.47 -30.18 9.13
N SER A 2 13.09 -29.23 8.43
CA SER A 2 14.54 -28.98 8.55
C SER A 2 14.88 -28.35 9.91
N SER A 3 16.13 -28.52 10.38
CA SER A 3 16.61 -27.95 11.66
C SER A 3 16.47 -26.42 11.73
N SER A 4 16.46 -25.74 10.60
CA SER A 4 16.28 -24.29 10.48
C SER A 4 14.85 -23.83 10.82
N SER A 5 13.79 -24.55 10.43
CA SER A 5 12.42 -24.20 10.77
C SER A 5 12.18 -24.22 12.28
N ASN A 6 12.67 -25.20 13.00
CA ASN A 6 12.55 -25.27 14.45
C ASN A 6 13.21 -24.07 15.15
N LYS A 7 14.33 -23.58 14.59
CA LYS A 7 15.05 -22.42 15.15
C LYS A 7 14.27 -21.13 14.96
N PHE A 8 13.71 -20.89 13.77
CA PHE A 8 12.89 -19.70 13.52
C PHE A 8 11.63 -19.68 14.38
N GLN A 9 10.96 -20.82 14.52
CA GLN A 9 9.80 -20.97 15.41
C GLN A 9 10.13 -20.61 16.85
N ALA A 10 11.25 -21.10 17.40
CA ALA A 10 11.69 -20.80 18.76
C ALA A 10 11.96 -19.29 18.96
N ILE A 11 12.55 -18.63 17.96
CA ILE A 11 12.80 -17.19 17.99
C ILE A 11 11.48 -16.42 17.99
N LEU A 12 10.57 -16.71 17.06
CA LEU A 12 9.28 -16.04 16.98
C LEU A 12 8.45 -16.20 18.26
N GLN A 13 8.43 -17.41 18.85
CA GLN A 13 7.77 -17.66 20.12
C GLN A 13 8.36 -16.83 21.28
N LYS A 14 9.67 -16.52 21.25
CA LYS A 14 10.28 -15.64 22.24
C LYS A 14 9.78 -14.19 22.11
N TYR A 15 9.56 -13.69 20.88
CA TYR A 15 9.00 -12.35 20.66
C TYR A 15 7.52 -12.29 21.02
N ILE A 16 6.73 -13.30 20.67
CA ILE A 16 5.32 -13.42 21.08
C ILE A 16 5.20 -13.35 22.61
N LYS A 17 5.99 -14.10 23.37
CA LYS A 17 5.95 -14.10 24.83
C LYS A 17 6.33 -12.76 25.48
N LYS A 18 7.04 -11.88 24.76
CA LYS A 18 7.47 -10.57 25.26
C LYS A 18 6.54 -9.45 24.84
N PHE A 19 5.59 -9.73 23.93
CA PHE A 19 4.69 -8.73 23.40
C PHE A 19 3.70 -8.27 24.47
N ASP A 20 3.59 -6.95 24.64
CA ASP A 20 2.68 -6.31 25.60
C ASP A 20 1.40 -5.90 24.88
N ASP A 21 0.37 -6.74 24.97
CA ASP A 21 -0.93 -6.55 24.30
C ASP A 21 -1.77 -5.43 24.94
N GLU A 22 -1.46 -5.02 26.18
CA GLU A 22 -2.22 -3.97 26.86
C GLU A 22 -1.91 -2.57 26.28
N ASN A 23 -0.67 -2.37 25.83
CA ASN A 23 -0.18 -1.08 25.39
C ASN A 23 0.05 -0.96 23.88
N LYS A 24 0.08 -2.09 23.16
CA LYS A 24 0.45 -2.13 21.73
C LYS A 24 -0.46 -3.03 20.90
N HIS A 25 -0.81 -2.58 19.70
CA HIS A 25 -1.52 -3.41 18.72
C HIS A 25 -0.57 -4.19 17.80
N SER A 26 0.64 -3.68 17.62
CA SER A 26 1.71 -4.31 16.82
C SER A 26 3.07 -3.80 17.25
N GLU A 27 4.09 -4.63 17.08
CA GLU A 27 5.49 -4.30 17.36
C GLU A 27 6.38 -4.87 16.25
N THR A 28 7.46 -4.17 15.93
CA THR A 28 8.42 -4.57 14.91
C THR A 28 9.82 -4.59 15.47
N HIS A 29 10.64 -5.55 15.03
CA HIS A 29 12.00 -5.73 15.50
C HIS A 29 12.93 -6.14 14.36
N ASP A 30 14.17 -5.68 14.43
CA ASP A 30 15.26 -6.25 13.64
C ASP A 30 15.90 -7.41 14.41
N ALA A 31 16.22 -8.47 13.70
CA ALA A 31 16.88 -9.65 14.25
C ALA A 31 18.04 -10.11 13.36
N VAL A 32 19.14 -10.58 13.97
CA VAL A 32 20.22 -11.24 13.25
C VAL A 32 20.24 -12.71 13.65
N ILE A 33 20.05 -13.59 12.68
CA ILE A 33 20.02 -15.03 12.87
C ILE A 33 21.05 -15.66 11.93
N ASP A 34 22.06 -16.31 12.48
CA ASP A 34 23.18 -16.89 11.72
C ASP A 34 23.87 -15.89 10.77
N GLY A 35 24.05 -14.63 11.24
CA GLY A 35 24.68 -13.57 10.47
C GLY A 35 23.76 -12.93 9.39
N VAL A 36 22.53 -13.39 9.25
CA VAL A 36 21.55 -12.85 8.30
C VAL A 36 20.56 -11.96 9.04
N LYS A 37 20.31 -10.76 8.50
CA LYS A 37 19.31 -9.83 9.03
C LYS A 37 17.90 -10.25 8.63
N TYR A 38 16.98 -10.08 9.57
CA TYR A 38 15.55 -10.32 9.40
C TYR A 38 14.75 -9.21 10.05
N PHE A 39 13.52 -9.06 9.59
CA PHE A 39 12.50 -8.20 10.17
C PHE A 39 11.41 -9.08 10.81
N ILE A 40 11.07 -8.80 12.07
CA ILE A 40 10.02 -9.51 12.81
C ILE A 40 8.88 -8.52 13.06
N LYS A 41 7.66 -8.90 12.69
CA LYS A 41 6.43 -8.18 13.03
C LYS A 41 5.59 -9.07 13.94
N VAL A 42 5.21 -8.54 15.12
CA VAL A 42 4.34 -9.23 16.09
C VAL A 42 3.07 -8.43 16.23
N VAL A 43 1.94 -9.11 16.32
CA VAL A 43 0.62 -8.49 16.54
C VAL A 43 -0.14 -9.21 17.62
N GLY A 44 -0.95 -8.44 18.36
CA GLY A 44 -1.88 -8.94 19.36
C GLY A 44 -3.19 -9.43 18.73
N LYS A 45 -4.08 -9.87 19.61
CA LYS A 45 -5.36 -10.50 19.30
C LYS A 45 -6.20 -9.71 18.30
N THR A 46 -6.27 -8.39 18.45
CA THR A 46 -7.11 -7.51 17.60
C THR A 46 -6.65 -7.46 16.15
N LYS A 47 -5.37 -7.74 15.89
CA LYS A 47 -4.77 -7.71 14.55
C LYS A 47 -4.35 -9.09 14.04
N LYS A 48 -4.60 -10.15 14.78
CA LYS A 48 -4.18 -11.52 14.43
C LYS A 48 -4.72 -11.95 13.06
N GLU A 49 -5.98 -11.68 12.75
CA GLU A 49 -6.58 -12.01 11.46
C GLU A 49 -5.97 -11.19 10.31
N HIS A 50 -5.60 -9.94 10.55
CA HIS A 50 -4.87 -9.13 9.55
C HIS A 50 -3.51 -9.75 9.24
N MET A 51 -2.77 -10.21 10.25
CA MET A 51 -1.50 -10.89 10.06
C MET A 51 -1.63 -12.20 9.28
N LYS A 52 -2.68 -12.99 9.53
CA LYS A 52 -2.97 -14.20 8.76
C LYS A 52 -3.24 -13.89 7.28
N ASN A 53 -3.96 -12.80 7.02
CA ASN A 53 -4.17 -12.33 5.65
C ASN A 53 -2.84 -11.90 5.01
N GLU A 54 -1.96 -11.20 5.75
CA GLU A 54 -0.64 -10.82 5.25
C GLU A 54 0.20 -12.06 4.90
N ILE A 55 0.25 -13.07 5.77
CA ILE A 55 0.95 -14.35 5.51
C ILE A 55 0.44 -15.00 4.23
N LYS A 56 -0.89 -15.12 4.11
CA LYS A 56 -1.52 -15.69 2.90
C LYS A 56 -1.15 -14.87 1.66
N SER A 57 -1.27 -13.55 1.73
CA SER A 57 -0.93 -12.68 0.61
C SER A 57 0.54 -12.79 0.19
N LEU A 58 1.45 -12.93 1.15
CA LEU A 58 2.89 -13.12 0.87
C LEU A 58 3.16 -14.45 0.16
N HIS A 59 2.48 -15.53 0.53
CA HIS A 59 2.55 -16.80 -0.20
C HIS A 59 2.01 -16.68 -1.62
N ASP A 60 0.80 -16.14 -1.77
CA ASP A 60 0.16 -15.97 -3.08
C ASP A 60 0.99 -15.05 -4.00
N LEU A 61 1.61 -13.99 -3.45
CA LEU A 61 2.51 -13.10 -4.20
C LEU A 61 3.83 -13.77 -4.58
N ALA A 62 4.37 -14.65 -3.72
CA ALA A 62 5.59 -15.38 -4.03
C ALA A 62 5.39 -16.34 -5.22
N ASP A 63 4.20 -16.95 -5.35
CA ASP A 63 3.88 -17.81 -6.48
C ASP A 63 3.77 -17.03 -7.81
N ILE A 64 3.42 -15.74 -7.75
CA ILE A 64 3.18 -14.90 -8.93
C ILE A 64 4.42 -14.06 -9.29
N PHE A 65 5.10 -13.52 -8.28
CA PHE A 65 6.19 -12.55 -8.49
C PHE A 65 7.51 -13.00 -7.88
N PRO A 66 8.56 -13.23 -8.69
CA PRO A 66 9.87 -13.67 -8.20
C PRO A 66 10.49 -12.77 -7.11
N MET A 67 10.13 -11.47 -7.09
CA MET A 67 10.63 -10.52 -6.09
C MET A 67 10.10 -10.79 -4.67
N TYR A 68 9.04 -11.59 -4.52
CA TYR A 68 8.51 -12.02 -3.22
C TYR A 68 9.00 -13.41 -2.81
N HIS A 69 9.66 -14.17 -3.72
CA HIS A 69 10.31 -15.41 -3.35
C HIS A 69 11.28 -15.15 -2.19
N ASN A 70 11.24 -15.99 -1.17
CA ASN A 70 12.09 -15.91 0.01
C ASN A 70 11.94 -14.59 0.84
N TYR A 71 10.96 -13.73 0.57
CA TYR A 71 10.70 -12.57 1.41
C TYR A 71 10.04 -12.98 2.73
N PHE A 72 8.97 -13.77 2.66
CA PHE A 72 8.41 -14.47 3.81
C PHE A 72 9.31 -15.66 4.15
N VAL A 73 9.66 -15.80 5.43
CA VAL A 73 10.58 -16.86 5.91
C VAL A 73 9.82 -17.86 6.77
N ASP A 74 9.11 -17.37 7.79
CA ASP A 74 8.38 -18.22 8.72
C ASP A 74 7.33 -17.40 9.50
N SER A 75 6.42 -18.10 10.19
CA SER A 75 5.44 -17.48 11.10
C SER A 75 5.20 -18.37 12.31
N ALA A 76 4.84 -17.75 13.42
CA ALA A 76 4.42 -18.45 14.63
C ALA A 76 3.18 -17.79 15.21
N GLU A 77 2.35 -18.57 15.87
CA GLU A 77 1.18 -18.05 16.58
C GLU A 77 0.95 -18.78 17.92
N ASP A 78 0.30 -18.12 18.83
CA ASP A 78 -0.35 -18.71 20.01
C ASP A 78 -1.85 -18.37 19.99
N LYS A 79 -2.52 -18.50 21.15
CA LYS A 79 -3.97 -18.22 21.26
C LYS A 79 -4.33 -16.79 20.84
N ASP A 80 -3.53 -15.80 21.26
CA ASP A 80 -3.88 -14.39 21.17
C ASP A 80 -2.94 -13.59 20.24
N HIS A 81 -1.76 -14.12 19.87
CA HIS A 81 -0.74 -13.42 19.12
C HIS A 81 -0.35 -14.14 17.83
N CYS A 82 0.22 -13.38 16.91
CA CYS A 82 0.85 -13.90 15.70
C CYS A 82 2.12 -13.11 15.40
N ALA A 83 3.16 -13.79 14.93
CA ALA A 83 4.40 -13.18 14.50
C ALA A 83 4.83 -13.71 13.14
N ILE A 84 5.43 -12.84 12.31
CA ILE A 84 6.03 -13.21 11.04
C ILE A 84 7.51 -12.84 11.02
N LEU A 85 8.29 -13.64 10.31
CA LEU A 85 9.70 -13.42 10.02
C LEU A 85 9.86 -13.14 8.54
N LEU A 86 10.35 -11.95 8.21
CA LEU A 86 10.59 -11.51 6.84
C LEU A 86 12.10 -11.31 6.61
N ARG A 87 12.55 -11.49 5.38
CA ARG A 87 13.90 -11.07 4.98
C ARG A 87 14.01 -9.56 5.13
N TYR A 88 15.07 -9.12 5.80
CA TYR A 88 15.38 -7.70 5.87
C TYR A 88 15.75 -7.16 4.48
N ILE A 89 15.24 -6.01 4.15
CA ILE A 89 15.58 -5.29 2.92
C ILE A 89 16.46 -4.11 3.34
N GLU A 90 17.69 -4.06 2.86
CA GLU A 90 18.57 -2.92 3.09
C GLU A 90 18.15 -1.76 2.18
N GLY A 91 17.40 -0.82 2.73
CA GLY A 91 16.84 0.31 2.00
C GLY A 91 16.00 1.20 2.88
N GLU A 92 15.20 2.03 2.27
CA GLU A 92 14.34 3.00 2.96
C GLU A 92 12.94 3.01 2.35
N ASP A 93 11.94 3.30 3.15
CA ASP A 93 10.61 3.61 2.64
C ASP A 93 10.60 5.01 1.99
N LEU A 94 9.63 5.24 1.10
CA LEU A 94 9.57 6.51 0.37
C LEU A 94 8.98 7.66 1.20
N LYS A 95 8.59 7.44 2.46
CA LYS A 95 8.17 8.52 3.36
C LYS A 95 9.28 9.56 3.54
N CYS A 96 10.54 9.11 3.53
CA CYS A 96 11.70 9.99 3.62
C CYS A 96 11.76 11.07 2.53
N LEU A 97 11.04 10.91 1.42
CA LEU A 97 10.97 11.89 0.33
C LEU A 97 10.02 13.05 0.62
N LEU A 98 9.05 12.89 1.54
CA LEU A 98 8.06 13.93 1.86
C LEU A 98 8.69 15.18 2.49
N ASP A 99 9.81 15.00 3.17
CA ASP A 99 10.56 16.12 3.78
C ASP A 99 11.65 16.67 2.85
N LYS A 100 11.79 16.13 1.63
CA LYS A 100 12.80 16.55 0.66
C LYS A 100 12.17 17.37 -0.46
N LYS A 101 12.91 18.35 -0.94
CA LYS A 101 12.52 19.12 -2.12
C LYS A 101 12.76 18.30 -3.38
N CYS A 102 11.69 17.79 -3.97
CA CYS A 102 11.74 17.04 -5.23
C CYS A 102 11.51 17.96 -6.43
N THR A 103 12.28 17.76 -7.50
CA THR A 103 12.02 18.42 -8.79
C THR A 103 10.87 17.72 -9.52
N LYS A 104 10.19 18.43 -10.45
CA LYS A 104 9.15 17.82 -11.31
C LYS A 104 9.65 16.55 -12.01
N ASN A 105 10.86 16.57 -12.54
CA ASN A 105 11.46 15.42 -13.22
C ASN A 105 11.66 14.22 -12.28
N MET A 106 12.12 14.46 -11.05
CA MET A 106 12.24 13.39 -10.04
C MET A 106 10.87 12.78 -9.72
N VAL A 107 9.86 13.62 -9.49
CA VAL A 107 8.49 13.15 -9.22
C VAL A 107 7.94 12.37 -10.39
N MET A 108 8.16 12.83 -11.63
CA MET A 108 7.73 12.12 -12.85
C MET A 108 8.42 10.74 -12.96
N CYS A 109 9.75 10.70 -12.79
CA CYS A 109 10.48 9.41 -12.81
C CYS A 109 9.96 8.45 -11.74
N LEU A 110 9.75 8.94 -10.51
CA LEU A 110 9.22 8.14 -9.43
C LEU A 110 7.79 7.66 -9.75
N TYR A 111 6.94 8.53 -10.28
CA TYR A 111 5.57 8.15 -10.67
C TYR A 111 5.58 7.01 -11.69
N ARG A 112 6.41 7.10 -12.73
CA ARG A 112 6.58 6.03 -13.74
C ARG A 112 6.97 4.70 -13.08
N MET A 113 7.97 4.73 -12.19
CA MET A 113 8.43 3.52 -11.50
C MET A 113 7.34 2.90 -10.64
N LEU A 114 6.61 3.70 -9.86
CA LEU A 114 5.57 3.23 -8.95
C LEU A 114 4.30 2.79 -9.71
N PHE A 115 3.94 3.52 -10.77
CA PHE A 115 2.87 3.12 -11.68
C PHE A 115 3.17 1.73 -12.28
N THR A 116 4.38 1.51 -12.81
CA THR A 116 4.77 0.21 -13.35
C THR A 116 4.67 -0.91 -12.30
N LYS A 117 5.01 -0.62 -11.03
CA LYS A 117 4.86 -1.60 -9.94
C LYS A 117 3.41 -1.93 -9.66
N LEU A 118 2.52 -0.94 -9.61
CA LEU A 118 1.09 -1.18 -9.43
C LEU A 118 0.50 -1.92 -10.63
N GLN A 119 0.91 -1.55 -11.85
CA GLN A 119 0.45 -2.22 -13.07
C GLN A 119 0.76 -3.71 -13.04
N MET A 120 1.95 -4.13 -12.58
CA MET A 120 2.28 -5.55 -12.43
C MET A 120 1.26 -6.30 -11.54
N PHE A 121 0.78 -5.67 -10.46
CA PHE A 121 -0.26 -6.23 -9.59
C PHE A 121 -1.61 -6.26 -10.32
N HIS A 122 -2.00 -5.15 -10.92
CA HIS A 122 -3.27 -5.00 -11.61
C HIS A 122 -3.42 -5.97 -12.79
N ASP A 123 -2.36 -6.24 -13.55
CA ASP A 123 -2.34 -7.22 -14.65
C ASP A 123 -2.64 -8.65 -14.15
N GLN A 124 -2.28 -8.95 -12.90
CA GLN A 124 -2.65 -10.20 -12.24
C GLN A 124 -4.00 -10.14 -11.53
N ARG A 125 -4.75 -9.03 -11.67
CA ARG A 125 -6.01 -8.74 -10.97
C ARG A 125 -5.83 -8.74 -9.45
N ILE A 126 -4.73 -8.17 -8.99
CA ILE A 126 -4.43 -7.93 -7.59
C ILE A 126 -4.47 -6.42 -7.35
N THR A 127 -5.16 -5.97 -6.31
CA THR A 127 -5.10 -4.59 -5.83
C THR A 127 -4.41 -4.56 -4.47
N HIS A 128 -3.61 -3.52 -4.22
CA HIS A 128 -2.87 -3.41 -2.97
C HIS A 128 -3.76 -2.95 -1.81
N GLY A 129 -4.60 -1.95 -2.06
CA GLY A 129 -5.58 -1.45 -1.09
C GLY A 129 -5.02 -0.53 0.01
N ASP A 130 -3.68 -0.38 0.10
CA ASP A 130 -3.00 0.50 1.06
C ASP A 130 -1.76 1.15 0.44
N VAL A 131 -1.94 1.76 -0.73
CA VAL A 131 -0.87 2.47 -1.45
C VAL A 131 -0.53 3.76 -0.73
N LYS A 132 0.65 3.81 -0.12
CA LYS A 132 1.20 4.97 0.60
C LYS A 132 2.73 4.96 0.57
N PRO A 133 3.40 6.11 0.81
CA PRO A 133 4.88 6.19 0.78
C PRO A 133 5.58 5.16 1.64
N GLN A 134 5.06 4.87 2.83
CA GLN A 134 5.62 3.91 3.78
C GLN A 134 5.62 2.47 3.26
N ASN A 135 4.70 2.15 2.34
CA ASN A 135 4.55 0.81 1.78
C ASN A 135 5.36 0.59 0.48
N PHE A 136 6.06 1.63 0.00
CA PHE A 136 7.04 1.51 -1.07
C PHE A 136 8.45 1.55 -0.49
N TYR A 137 9.19 0.48 -0.66
CA TYR A 137 10.54 0.34 -0.16
C TYR A 137 11.54 0.38 -1.31
N SER A 138 12.49 1.32 -1.26
CA SER A 138 13.58 1.44 -2.23
C SER A 138 14.84 0.78 -1.69
N TYR A 139 15.51 -0.01 -2.52
CA TYR A 139 16.74 -0.70 -2.16
C TYR A 139 17.64 -0.86 -3.38
N ILE A 140 18.94 -1.04 -3.14
CA ILE A 140 19.90 -1.39 -4.18
C ILE A 140 19.96 -2.91 -4.28
N ASP A 141 19.63 -3.45 -5.45
CA ASP A 141 19.76 -4.90 -5.66
C ASP A 141 21.25 -5.28 -5.76
N PRO A 142 21.76 -6.14 -4.84
CA PRO A 142 23.17 -6.49 -4.83
C PRO A 142 23.62 -7.27 -6.08
N LYS A 143 22.67 -7.77 -6.89
CA LYS A 143 23.00 -8.55 -8.10
C LYS A 143 23.40 -7.67 -9.28
N ASP A 144 22.77 -6.52 -9.41
CA ASP A 144 22.96 -5.62 -10.57
C ASP A 144 23.30 -4.17 -10.19
N GLY A 145 23.33 -3.85 -8.90
CA GLY A 145 23.60 -2.50 -8.39
C GLY A 145 22.50 -1.48 -8.69
N MET A 146 21.36 -1.92 -9.21
CA MET A 146 20.28 -1.04 -9.60
C MET A 146 19.33 -0.74 -8.44
N VAL A 147 18.77 0.47 -8.43
CA VAL A 147 17.70 0.82 -7.51
C VAL A 147 16.43 0.05 -7.89
N LYS A 148 15.92 -0.71 -6.95
CA LYS A 148 14.65 -1.45 -7.08
C LYS A 148 13.62 -0.90 -6.12
N LEU A 149 12.36 -1.08 -6.47
CA LEU A 149 11.23 -0.78 -5.60
C LEU A 149 10.49 -2.07 -5.26
N LYS A 150 10.11 -2.21 -4.00
CA LYS A 150 9.25 -3.28 -3.51
C LYS A 150 8.05 -2.67 -2.82
N LEU A 151 6.88 -3.18 -3.12
CA LEU A 151 5.65 -2.86 -2.40
C LEU A 151 5.53 -3.84 -1.23
N ILE A 152 5.39 -3.31 -0.02
CA ILE A 152 5.35 -4.07 1.23
C ILE A 152 4.02 -3.86 1.95
N ASP A 153 3.82 -4.52 3.11
CA ASP A 153 2.59 -4.46 3.91
C ASP A 153 1.36 -4.92 3.11
N THR A 154 1.38 -6.20 2.78
CA THR A 154 0.43 -6.83 1.84
C THR A 154 -0.86 -7.32 2.52
N GLU A 155 -1.13 -6.91 3.78
CA GLU A 155 -2.30 -7.36 4.54
C GLU A 155 -3.64 -6.99 3.89
N THR A 156 -3.65 -5.90 3.09
CA THR A 156 -4.82 -5.37 2.39
C THR A 156 -4.93 -5.82 0.93
N CYS A 157 -3.95 -6.58 0.44
CA CYS A 157 -3.98 -7.09 -0.93
C CYS A 157 -5.21 -7.93 -1.20
N THR A 158 -5.90 -7.63 -2.31
CA THR A 158 -7.07 -8.38 -2.76
C THR A 158 -6.77 -9.08 -4.07
N PHE A 159 -6.89 -10.42 -4.07
CA PHE A 159 -6.70 -11.29 -5.23
C PHE A 159 -8.05 -11.54 -5.90
N HIS A 160 -8.44 -10.67 -6.83
CA HIS A 160 -9.78 -10.68 -7.44
C HIS A 160 -10.10 -11.95 -8.24
N LYS A 161 -9.09 -12.65 -8.77
CA LYS A 161 -9.28 -13.94 -9.48
C LYS A 161 -9.79 -15.05 -8.55
N THR A 162 -9.28 -15.08 -7.30
CA THR A 162 -9.60 -16.13 -6.33
C THR A 162 -10.66 -15.73 -5.31
N LEU A 163 -11.10 -14.48 -5.35
CA LEU A 163 -12.10 -13.93 -4.45
C LEU A 163 -13.42 -14.73 -4.57
N GLN A 164 -13.92 -15.27 -3.47
CA GLN A 164 -15.15 -16.05 -3.50
C GLN A 164 -16.39 -15.14 -3.40
N LYS A 165 -16.36 -14.15 -2.52
CA LYS A 165 -17.47 -13.20 -2.29
C LYS A 165 -16.97 -11.77 -2.27
N ILE A 166 -17.78 -10.84 -2.79
CA ILE A 166 -17.48 -9.39 -2.73
C ILE A 166 -17.36 -8.91 -1.28
N ASP A 167 -18.09 -9.52 -0.35
CA ASP A 167 -18.03 -9.18 1.07
C ASP A 167 -16.66 -9.46 1.71
N ASP A 168 -15.87 -10.36 1.14
CA ASP A 168 -14.50 -10.64 1.60
C ASP A 168 -13.57 -9.45 1.36
N ILE A 169 -13.84 -8.60 0.35
CA ILE A 169 -13.10 -7.36 0.10
C ILE A 169 -13.24 -6.37 1.26
N LYS A 170 -14.37 -6.33 1.95
CA LYS A 170 -14.62 -5.37 3.04
C LYS A 170 -13.73 -5.55 4.26
N ARG A 171 -13.24 -6.76 4.49
CA ARG A 171 -12.42 -7.11 5.64
C ARG A 171 -10.97 -6.63 5.52
N LEU A 172 -10.54 -6.28 4.32
CA LEU A 172 -9.16 -5.99 3.97
C LEU A 172 -8.88 -4.49 3.80
N ARG A 173 -9.69 -3.59 4.39
CA ARG A 173 -9.56 -2.16 4.15
C ARG A 173 -8.80 -1.44 5.26
N SER A 174 -7.68 -0.84 4.92
CA SER A 174 -7.31 0.45 5.45
C SER A 174 -7.40 1.49 4.32
N LEU A 175 -8.37 2.39 4.40
CA LEU A 175 -8.52 3.48 3.44
C LEU A 175 -7.71 4.66 3.93
N TYR A 176 -6.50 4.79 3.46
CA TYR A 176 -5.59 5.86 3.85
C TYR A 176 -5.84 7.17 3.11
N TYR A 177 -6.50 7.11 1.95
CA TYR A 177 -6.86 8.30 1.20
C TYR A 177 -8.36 8.39 1.15
N TYR A 178 -8.84 9.51 1.63
CA TYR A 178 -10.24 9.79 1.77
C TYR A 178 -10.94 9.81 0.41
N LEU A 179 -11.97 8.99 0.30
CA LEU A 179 -13.02 9.17 -0.67
C LEU A 179 -14.25 9.64 0.09
N PRO A 180 -14.91 10.74 -0.34
CA PRO A 180 -16.04 11.32 0.38
C PRO A 180 -17.13 10.32 0.73
N ASP A 181 -17.40 9.37 -0.17
CA ASP A 181 -18.44 8.36 -0.03
C ASP A 181 -17.85 6.96 -0.18
N ASN A 182 -17.23 6.46 0.89
CA ASN A 182 -16.72 5.10 0.89
C ASN A 182 -17.88 4.10 0.77
N PRO A 183 -17.94 3.30 -0.29
CA PRO A 183 -18.98 2.28 -0.43
C PRO A 183 -18.78 1.20 0.64
N ARG A 184 -19.53 1.32 1.72
CA ARG A 184 -19.46 0.40 2.88
C ARG A 184 -20.34 -0.84 2.71
N SER A 185 -21.15 -0.95 1.65
CA SER A 185 -22.11 -2.05 1.50
C SER A 185 -21.77 -2.97 0.33
N SER A 186 -22.00 -4.27 0.52
CA SER A 186 -21.88 -5.31 -0.52
C SER A 186 -22.81 -5.07 -1.71
N THR A 187 -23.84 -4.24 -1.50
CA THR A 187 -24.78 -3.84 -2.53
C THR A 187 -24.21 -2.79 -3.51
N PHE A 188 -23.01 -2.25 -3.20
CA PHE A 188 -22.41 -1.23 -4.05
C PHE A 188 -21.87 -1.78 -5.38
N PHE A 189 -21.21 -2.95 -5.34
CA PHE A 189 -20.67 -3.58 -6.54
C PHE A 189 -21.61 -4.68 -7.03
N LYS A 190 -21.95 -4.67 -8.32
CA LYS A 190 -22.77 -5.72 -8.94
C LYS A 190 -22.00 -7.04 -9.06
N ASN A 191 -20.69 -6.96 -9.29
CA ASN A 191 -19.82 -8.11 -9.52
C ASN A 191 -18.36 -7.81 -9.15
N LYS A 192 -17.51 -8.84 -9.22
CA LYS A 192 -16.09 -8.76 -8.89
C LYS A 192 -15.29 -7.87 -9.85
N ASP A 193 -15.73 -7.74 -11.09
CA ASP A 193 -15.04 -6.92 -12.08
C ASP A 193 -15.25 -5.44 -11.79
N GLU A 194 -16.46 -5.02 -11.42
CA GLU A 194 -16.70 -3.65 -10.93
C GLU A 194 -15.87 -3.35 -9.69
N ALA A 195 -15.82 -4.28 -8.74
CA ALA A 195 -15.00 -4.14 -7.54
C ALA A 195 -13.51 -4.00 -7.89
N PHE A 196 -13.01 -4.82 -8.82
CA PHE A 196 -11.62 -4.72 -9.27
C PHE A 196 -11.32 -3.37 -9.91
N VAL A 197 -12.13 -2.90 -10.84
CA VAL A 197 -11.96 -1.60 -11.50
C VAL A 197 -11.91 -0.48 -10.46
N PHE A 198 -12.77 -0.53 -9.46
CA PHE A 198 -12.80 0.43 -8.38
C PHE A 198 -11.54 0.43 -7.51
N PHE A 199 -11.11 -0.73 -7.01
CA PHE A 199 -9.94 -0.82 -6.14
C PHE A 199 -8.64 -0.53 -6.89
N ARG A 200 -8.55 -0.93 -8.16
CA ARG A 200 -7.47 -0.52 -9.06
C ARG A 200 -7.37 1.00 -9.17
N TYR A 201 -8.50 1.66 -9.39
CA TYR A 201 -8.53 3.12 -9.42
C TYR A 201 -8.10 3.73 -8.08
N LEU A 202 -8.50 3.15 -6.94
CA LEU A 202 -8.07 3.63 -5.62
C LEU A 202 -6.57 3.55 -5.42
N ASP A 203 -5.93 2.49 -5.88
CA ASP A 203 -4.47 2.38 -5.85
C ASP A 203 -3.81 3.51 -6.65
N HIS A 204 -4.31 3.82 -7.87
CA HIS A 204 -3.82 4.93 -8.67
C HIS A 204 -4.12 6.30 -8.05
N TYR A 205 -5.29 6.48 -7.46
CA TYR A 205 -5.65 7.70 -6.75
C TYR A 205 -4.72 7.96 -5.58
N SER A 206 -4.46 6.95 -4.77
CA SER A 206 -3.55 7.03 -3.63
C SER A 206 -2.13 7.37 -4.08
N LEU A 207 -1.65 6.74 -5.17
CA LEU A 207 -0.36 7.06 -5.75
C LEU A 207 -0.30 8.51 -6.27
N ALA A 208 -1.36 8.98 -6.94
CA ALA A 208 -1.44 10.36 -7.43
C ALA A 208 -1.42 11.39 -6.29
N CYS A 209 -2.10 11.11 -5.16
CA CYS A 209 -2.00 11.94 -3.96
C CYS A 209 -0.56 12.03 -3.44
N PHE A 210 0.15 10.91 -3.39
CA PHE A 210 1.56 10.91 -2.99
C PHE A 210 2.42 11.77 -3.94
N MET A 211 2.23 11.65 -5.25
CA MET A 211 2.95 12.49 -6.23
C MET A 211 2.62 13.97 -6.09
N LEU A 212 1.35 14.31 -5.84
CA LEU A 212 0.94 15.69 -5.57
C LEU A 212 1.66 16.26 -4.35
N TYR A 213 1.80 15.50 -3.27
CA TYR A 213 2.48 15.95 -2.06
C TYR A 213 3.98 16.18 -2.29
N LEU A 214 4.64 15.33 -3.10
CA LEU A 214 6.03 15.56 -3.49
C LEU A 214 6.19 16.79 -4.38
N LEU A 215 5.23 17.04 -5.25
CA LEU A 215 5.22 18.19 -6.16
C LEU A 215 4.92 19.51 -5.43
N LYS A 216 4.00 19.46 -4.46
CA LYS A 216 3.49 20.61 -3.70
C LYS A 216 3.50 20.31 -2.18
N PRO A 217 4.68 20.34 -1.53
CA PRO A 217 4.79 20.02 -0.10
C PRO A 217 3.94 20.89 0.82
N ASP A 218 3.64 22.13 0.41
CA ASP A 218 2.81 23.04 1.20
C ASP A 218 1.34 22.57 1.26
N VAL A 219 0.84 21.92 0.21
CA VAL A 219 -0.48 21.26 0.21
C VAL A 219 -0.50 20.15 1.26
N TYR A 220 0.54 19.35 1.31
CA TYR A 220 0.68 18.30 2.32
C TYR A 220 0.69 18.87 3.75
N LYS A 221 1.51 19.91 4.01
CA LYS A 221 1.58 20.58 5.31
C LYS A 221 0.26 21.24 5.70
N MET A 222 -0.42 21.87 4.75
CA MET A 222 -1.73 22.49 4.99
C MET A 222 -2.77 21.42 5.37
N LEU A 223 -2.76 20.29 4.69
CA LEU A 223 -3.64 19.17 5.01
C LEU A 223 -3.33 18.60 6.40
N GLN A 224 -2.08 18.51 6.80
CA GLN A 224 -1.69 18.12 8.15
C GLN A 224 -2.11 19.14 9.21
N SER A 225 -2.01 20.46 8.95
CA SER A 225 -2.34 21.52 9.92
C SER A 225 -3.83 21.74 10.13
N ASN A 226 -4.68 21.45 9.13
CA ASN A 226 -6.13 21.69 9.16
C ASN A 226 -6.95 20.62 9.91
N GLY A 227 -6.38 20.00 10.93
CA GLY A 227 -7.11 19.06 11.78
C GLY A 227 -6.77 17.59 11.50
N TYR A 228 -5.80 17.36 10.64
CA TYR A 228 -5.04 16.13 10.65
C TYR A 228 -4.19 16.08 11.91
N LYS A 229 -4.85 16.00 13.06
CA LYS A 229 -4.19 15.31 14.15
C LYS A 229 -3.90 13.94 13.59
N GLU A 230 -2.60 13.65 13.43
CA GLU A 230 -2.17 12.28 13.45
C GLU A 230 -2.93 11.64 14.61
N ASP A 231 -4.08 11.02 14.29
CA ASP A 231 -4.40 9.83 15.03
C ASP A 231 -3.15 9.03 14.73
N ASP A 232 -2.30 8.73 15.73
CA ASP A 232 -1.01 8.04 15.55
C ASP A 232 -1.13 6.78 14.68
N LYS A 233 -2.34 6.40 14.36
CA LYS A 233 -2.77 5.27 13.55
C LYS A 233 -3.07 5.63 12.09
N ASN A 234 -3.23 6.91 11.72
CA ASN A 234 -3.68 7.23 10.35
C ASN A 234 -3.44 8.68 9.90
N PRO A 235 -2.16 9.09 9.66
CA PRO A 235 -1.82 10.47 9.29
C PRO A 235 -2.42 10.95 7.95
N TRP A 236 -3.04 10.05 7.20
CA TRP A 236 -3.57 10.28 5.85
C TRP A 236 -5.11 10.31 5.79
N ARG A 237 -5.79 10.25 6.92
CA ARG A 237 -7.25 10.25 6.98
C ARG A 237 -7.78 11.67 6.91
N MET A 238 -8.21 12.09 5.73
CA MET A 238 -8.84 13.37 5.48
C MET A 238 -10.34 13.35 5.87
N SER A 239 -10.85 14.34 6.62
CA SER A 239 -12.29 14.45 6.86
C SER A 239 -12.97 15.15 5.68
N ALA A 240 -14.18 14.69 5.30
CA ALA A 240 -14.90 15.17 4.12
C ALA A 240 -15.28 16.64 4.15
N LYS A 241 -15.27 17.27 5.32
CA LYS A 241 -15.87 18.61 5.49
C LYS A 241 -14.95 19.77 5.11
N ASP A 242 -13.63 19.53 5.04
CA ASP A 242 -12.63 20.62 4.98
C ASP A 242 -11.73 20.57 3.75
N LEU A 243 -12.06 19.74 2.75
CA LEU A 243 -11.17 19.48 1.63
C LEU A 243 -11.60 20.18 0.36
N HIS A 244 -10.75 21.07 -0.07
CA HIS A 244 -10.59 21.31 -1.50
C HIS A 244 -10.15 19.98 -2.18
N SER A 245 -10.80 19.63 -3.27
CA SER A 245 -10.43 18.44 -4.05
C SER A 245 -8.94 18.51 -4.42
N PRO A 246 -8.18 17.42 -4.36
CA PRO A 246 -6.82 17.38 -4.92
C PRO A 246 -6.74 17.94 -6.35
N TYR A 247 -7.84 17.85 -7.09
CA TYR A 247 -8.03 18.44 -8.40
C TYR A 247 -7.82 19.97 -8.43
N ASP A 248 -8.17 20.70 -7.37
CA ASP A 248 -8.05 22.15 -7.29
C ASP A 248 -6.60 22.61 -7.13
N TYR A 249 -5.69 21.71 -6.76
CA TYR A 249 -4.27 21.98 -6.58
C TYR A 249 -3.41 21.65 -7.80
N VAL A 250 -3.99 21.05 -8.84
CA VAL A 250 -3.25 20.67 -10.05
C VAL A 250 -3.46 21.71 -11.13
N ASP A 251 -2.36 22.26 -11.63
CA ASP A 251 -2.37 23.17 -12.78
C ASP A 251 -2.70 22.40 -14.07
N LYS A 252 -3.74 22.81 -14.77
CA LYS A 252 -4.25 22.09 -15.94
C LYS A 252 -3.36 22.23 -17.20
N GLU A 253 -2.44 23.20 -17.20
CA GLU A 253 -1.76 23.60 -18.42
C GLU A 253 -0.23 23.39 -18.39
N ALA A 254 0.35 22.86 -17.29
CA ALA A 254 1.77 23.07 -17.06
C ALA A 254 2.72 21.94 -17.44
N SER A 255 2.35 20.65 -17.37
CA SER A 255 3.25 19.54 -17.74
C SER A 255 2.54 18.19 -17.87
N ASP A 256 3.19 17.19 -18.46
CA ASP A 256 2.67 15.82 -18.55
C ASP A 256 2.41 15.20 -17.16
N LEU A 257 3.21 15.55 -16.13
CA LEU A 257 2.98 15.14 -14.76
C LEU A 257 1.64 15.68 -14.23
N GLU A 258 1.39 16.97 -14.41
CA GLU A 258 0.15 17.62 -13.96
C GLU A 258 -1.04 17.12 -14.77
N HIS A 259 -0.89 16.85 -16.06
CA HIS A 259 -1.91 16.19 -16.87
C HIS A 259 -2.24 14.78 -16.36
N ALA A 260 -1.23 14.00 -15.97
CA ALA A 260 -1.44 12.67 -15.39
C ALA A 260 -2.23 12.75 -14.05
N LEU A 261 -1.81 13.65 -13.16
CA LEU A 261 -2.51 13.89 -11.88
C LEU A 261 -3.95 14.36 -12.10
N HIS A 262 -4.14 15.32 -12.98
CA HIS A 262 -5.46 15.82 -13.33
C HIS A 262 -6.35 14.73 -13.94
N TYR A 263 -5.78 13.85 -14.78
CA TYR A 263 -6.51 12.72 -15.32
C TYR A 263 -7.02 11.78 -14.23
N VAL A 264 -6.20 11.48 -13.22
CA VAL A 264 -6.63 10.62 -12.09
C VAL A 264 -7.68 11.34 -11.25
N PHE A 265 -7.44 12.60 -10.86
CA PHE A 265 -8.31 13.30 -9.93
C PHE A 265 -9.68 13.70 -10.50
N LYS A 266 -9.82 13.83 -11.83
CA LYS A 266 -11.12 14.15 -12.43
C LYS A 266 -12.19 13.09 -12.23
N TYR A 267 -11.81 11.85 -11.91
CA TYR A 267 -12.71 10.75 -11.61
C TYR A 267 -13.02 10.62 -10.12
N ILE A 268 -12.70 11.66 -9.31
CA ILE A 268 -13.01 11.67 -7.87
C ILE A 268 -14.50 11.46 -7.71
N PRO A 269 -14.90 10.44 -7.00
CA PRO A 269 -16.24 9.94 -7.08
C PRO A 269 -17.19 10.61 -6.09
N SER A 270 -18.28 11.15 -6.61
CA SER A 270 -19.58 11.02 -5.93
C SER A 270 -20.16 9.63 -6.23
N GLU A 271 -21.11 9.12 -5.46
CA GLU A 271 -21.77 7.82 -5.72
C GLU A 271 -22.26 7.71 -7.18
N LYS A 272 -22.73 8.80 -7.75
CA LYS A 272 -23.16 8.90 -9.14
C LYS A 272 -22.00 8.75 -10.14
N THR A 273 -20.87 9.37 -9.86
CA THR A 273 -19.67 9.35 -10.72
C THR A 273 -19.04 7.96 -10.80
N TYR A 274 -19.15 7.14 -9.73
CA TYR A 274 -18.64 5.77 -9.71
C TYR A 274 -19.22 4.88 -10.78
N ARG A 275 -20.53 4.99 -11.01
CA ARG A 275 -21.23 4.10 -11.93
C ARG A 275 -21.05 4.52 -13.38
N GLU A 276 -20.97 5.83 -13.64
CA GLU A 276 -20.99 6.40 -14.98
C GLU A 276 -19.60 6.70 -15.54
N ASP A 277 -18.66 7.14 -14.70
CA ASP A 277 -17.39 7.69 -15.16
C ASP A 277 -16.19 6.77 -14.85
N LEU A 278 -16.20 6.04 -13.73
CA LEU A 278 -15.08 5.18 -13.36
C LEU A 278 -14.77 4.09 -14.42
N PRO A 279 -15.74 3.48 -15.10
CA PRO A 279 -15.46 2.58 -16.21
C PRO A 279 -14.67 3.22 -17.37
N LYS A 280 -14.62 4.56 -17.44
CA LYS A 280 -13.86 5.32 -18.45
C LYS A 280 -12.39 5.57 -18.03
N PHE A 281 -12.02 5.26 -16.78
CA PHE A 281 -10.64 5.31 -16.34
C PHE A 281 -9.84 4.20 -17.01
N SER A 282 -8.75 4.55 -17.68
CA SER A 282 -7.89 3.62 -18.42
C SER A 282 -6.44 3.80 -18.00
N ASP A 283 -5.80 2.70 -17.68
CA ASP A 283 -4.37 2.66 -17.34
C ASP A 283 -3.53 3.03 -18.57
N GLU A 284 -3.94 2.63 -19.78
CA GLU A 284 -3.26 2.97 -21.03
C GLU A 284 -3.25 4.48 -21.26
N LYS A 285 -4.37 5.16 -20.93
CA LYS A 285 -4.45 6.61 -21.05
C LYS A 285 -3.59 7.30 -19.99
N LEU A 286 -3.56 6.79 -18.76
CA LEU A 286 -2.66 7.30 -17.72
C LEU A 286 -1.19 7.09 -18.12
N ALA A 287 -0.85 5.89 -18.60
CA ALA A 287 0.47 5.59 -19.13
C ALA A 287 0.86 6.53 -20.28
N GLY A 288 -0.09 6.88 -21.16
CA GLY A 288 0.11 7.85 -22.24
C GLY A 288 0.57 9.23 -21.76
N PHE A 289 0.24 9.67 -20.56
CA PHE A 289 0.79 10.89 -19.95
C PHE A 289 2.14 10.65 -19.28
N LEU A 290 2.34 9.48 -18.70
CA LEU A 290 3.56 9.19 -17.95
C LEU A 290 4.77 8.84 -18.84
N PHE A 291 4.56 8.24 -20.01
CA PHE A 291 5.63 7.68 -20.85
C PHE A 291 5.76 8.33 -22.24
N LYS A 292 5.29 9.56 -22.38
CA LYS A 292 5.54 10.42 -23.57
C LYS A 292 6.99 10.82 -23.73
#